data_53eabc45c423f62763932a17c64d7efe
#
_entry.id   53eabc45c423f62763932a17c64d7efe
#
_cell.length_a   1.000
_cell.length_b   1.000
_cell.length_c   1.000
_cell.angle_alpha   90.00
_cell.angle_beta   90.00
_cell.angle_gamma   90.00
#
_symmetry.space_group_name_H-M   'P 1'
#
loop_
_entity.id
_entity.type
_entity.pdbx_description
1 polymer ?
#
loop_
_entity_poly.entity_id
_entity_poly.type
_entity_poly.pdbx_seq_one_letter_code
_entity_poly.pdbx_strand_id
1 'polypeptide(L)'
;RFNGKLYFCVDFQHVKPGKGNTFMRVTLKSIVDGRTLEHRFDISEKLEDVRVERRQYQYLYKEAEDFIFMNQEDYEQIPLLGDLITGVDFLKEGDVCEVVFDTSTETVLYAELPVKTVLEVTYTEPGEKGNTATNAMKDATVETGASVRVPLFINTGDKIRIDTRTGEYTERVK
;
A
#
# COMPACT_ATOMS: atom_id res chain seq x y z
N ARG A 1 -17.17 4.76 -10.04
CA ARG A 1 -17.48 3.32 -9.95
C ARG A 1 -17.72 2.77 -11.37
N PHE A 2 -17.17 1.60 -11.66
CA PHE A 2 -17.33 0.93 -12.95
C PHE A 2 -17.63 -0.56 -12.70
N ASN A 3 -18.72 -1.07 -13.29
CA ASN A 3 -19.19 -2.46 -13.10
C ASN A 3 -19.28 -2.87 -11.60
N GLY A 4 -19.79 -1.99 -10.75
CA GLY A 4 -19.93 -2.22 -9.31
C GLY A 4 -18.64 -2.20 -8.49
N LYS A 5 -17.48 -2.02 -9.14
CA LYS A 5 -16.18 -1.93 -8.48
C LYS A 5 -15.63 -0.51 -8.51
N LEU A 6 -14.76 -0.20 -7.55
CA LEU A 6 -14.11 1.10 -7.46
C LEU A 6 -12.74 1.07 -8.14
N TYR A 7 -12.47 2.12 -8.92
CA TYR A 7 -11.22 2.30 -9.65
C TYR A 7 -10.72 3.73 -9.52
N PHE A 8 -9.40 3.88 -9.51
CA PHE A 8 -8.77 5.15 -9.84
C PHE A 8 -8.66 5.30 -11.35
N CYS A 9 -8.97 6.49 -11.87
CA CYS A 9 -8.61 6.88 -13.23
C CYS A 9 -7.13 7.29 -13.20
N VAL A 10 -6.27 6.46 -13.78
CA VAL A 10 -4.81 6.70 -13.80
C VAL A 10 -4.44 7.60 -14.97
N ASP A 11 -5.07 7.37 -16.12
CA ASP A 11 -4.84 8.12 -17.36
C ASP A 11 -6.08 8.09 -18.24
N PHE A 12 -6.23 9.10 -19.09
CA PHE A 12 -7.28 9.14 -20.09
C PHE A 12 -6.82 9.82 -21.37
N GLN A 13 -7.32 9.34 -22.48
CA GLN A 13 -7.06 9.89 -23.82
C GLN A 13 -8.36 10.12 -24.57
N HIS A 14 -8.54 11.33 -25.08
CA HIS A 14 -9.64 11.67 -25.95
C HIS A 14 -9.28 11.33 -27.39
N VAL A 15 -9.92 10.32 -27.97
CA VAL A 15 -9.65 9.82 -29.32
C VAL A 15 -10.72 10.30 -30.28
N LYS A 16 -10.31 11.08 -31.27
CA LYS A 16 -11.15 11.56 -32.39
C LYS A 16 -10.73 10.80 -33.67
N PRO A 17 -11.36 9.67 -34.00
CA PRO A 17 -11.02 8.96 -35.23
C PRO A 17 -11.49 9.78 -36.44
N GLY A 18 -10.78 9.67 -37.56
CA GLY A 18 -11.16 10.35 -38.81
C GLY A 18 -12.51 9.87 -39.38
N LYS A 19 -12.94 8.66 -39.04
CA LYS A 19 -14.27 8.09 -39.28
C LYS A 19 -14.75 7.39 -38.01
N GLY A 20 -15.97 7.68 -37.57
CA GLY A 20 -16.59 7.11 -36.38
C GLY A 20 -16.78 8.07 -35.23
N ASN A 21 -17.40 7.61 -34.14
CA ASN A 21 -17.68 8.42 -32.96
C ASN A 21 -16.42 8.65 -32.13
N THR A 22 -16.33 9.84 -31.58
CA THR A 22 -15.30 10.18 -30.59
C THR A 22 -15.52 9.37 -29.31
N PHE A 23 -14.43 8.89 -28.70
CA PHE A 23 -14.48 8.10 -27.48
C PHE A 23 -13.33 8.47 -26.53
N MET A 24 -13.48 8.08 -25.26
CA MET A 24 -12.43 8.20 -24.25
C MET A 24 -11.81 6.83 -24.01
N ARG A 25 -10.49 6.73 -24.14
CA ARG A 25 -9.73 5.57 -23.67
C ARG A 25 -9.22 5.89 -22.27
N VAL A 26 -9.59 5.07 -21.30
CA VAL A 26 -9.30 5.31 -19.89
C VAL A 26 -8.56 4.13 -19.30
N THR A 27 -7.45 4.41 -18.63
CA THR A 27 -6.73 3.43 -17.82
C THR A 27 -7.24 3.50 -16.39
N LEU A 28 -7.85 2.42 -15.94
CA LEU A 28 -8.43 2.28 -14.61
C LEU A 28 -7.55 1.36 -13.75
N LYS A 29 -7.26 1.78 -12.52
CA LYS A 29 -6.56 0.95 -11.53
C LYS A 29 -7.52 0.56 -10.42
N SER A 30 -7.73 -0.73 -10.23
CA SER A 30 -8.59 -1.26 -9.16
C SER A 30 -8.06 -0.86 -7.78
N ILE A 31 -8.95 -0.39 -6.92
CA ILE A 31 -8.62 -0.03 -5.54
C ILE A 31 -8.29 -1.26 -4.71
N VAL A 32 -8.95 -2.39 -4.98
CA VAL A 32 -8.85 -3.60 -4.15
C VAL A 32 -7.59 -4.41 -4.45
N ASP A 33 -7.31 -4.68 -5.72
CA ASP A 33 -6.23 -5.59 -6.14
C ASP A 33 -5.10 -4.89 -6.92
N GLY A 34 -5.20 -3.57 -7.10
CA GLY A 34 -4.20 -2.76 -7.78
C GLY A 34 -4.03 -3.04 -9.27
N ARG A 35 -4.81 -3.96 -9.84
CA ARG A 35 -4.73 -4.30 -11.26
C ARG A 35 -5.21 -3.16 -12.12
N THR A 36 -4.53 -2.96 -13.24
CA THR A 36 -4.92 -1.98 -14.24
C THR A 36 -5.68 -2.65 -15.36
N LEU A 37 -6.69 -1.94 -15.86
CA LEU A 37 -7.40 -2.29 -17.09
C LEU A 37 -7.58 -1.03 -17.95
N GLU A 38 -7.60 -1.22 -19.25
CA GLU A 38 -7.94 -0.18 -20.20
C GLU A 38 -9.35 -0.39 -20.70
N HIS A 39 -10.17 0.66 -20.68
CA HIS A 39 -11.54 0.61 -21.14
C HIS A 39 -11.85 1.80 -22.05
N ARG A 40 -12.70 1.56 -23.04
CA ARG A 40 -13.21 2.56 -23.96
C ARG A 40 -14.60 3.00 -23.51
N PHE A 41 -14.73 4.28 -23.18
CA PHE A 41 -16.01 4.89 -22.84
C PHE A 41 -16.52 5.76 -23.99
N ASP A 42 -17.81 5.69 -24.29
CA ASP A 42 -18.44 6.67 -25.16
C ASP A 42 -18.59 8.01 -24.40
N ILE A 43 -18.50 9.12 -25.11
CA ILE A 43 -18.55 10.48 -24.50
C ILE A 43 -19.87 10.71 -23.74
N SER A 44 -20.95 10.03 -24.16
CA SER A 44 -22.26 10.12 -23.52
C SER A 44 -22.41 9.23 -22.30
N GLU A 45 -21.47 8.32 -22.06
CA GLU A 45 -21.52 7.37 -20.94
C GLU A 45 -21.25 8.10 -19.62
N LYS A 46 -22.13 7.91 -18.65
CA LYS A 46 -21.99 8.51 -17.32
C LYS A 46 -21.41 7.48 -16.36
N LEU A 47 -20.35 7.87 -15.68
CA LEU A 47 -19.77 7.10 -14.61
C LEU A 47 -20.20 7.69 -13.26
N GLU A 48 -20.37 6.82 -12.27
CA GLU A 48 -20.61 7.23 -10.90
C GLU A 48 -19.29 7.73 -10.29
N ASP A 49 -19.25 9.02 -9.97
CA ASP A 49 -18.14 9.62 -9.23
C ASP A 49 -18.29 9.29 -7.74
N VAL A 50 -17.19 8.87 -7.12
CA VAL A 50 -17.16 8.49 -5.71
C VAL A 50 -16.26 9.46 -4.98
N ARG A 51 -16.83 10.18 -4.01
CA ARG A 51 -16.03 11.05 -3.12
C ARG A 51 -15.31 10.21 -2.09
N VAL A 52 -14.01 10.43 -2.00
CA VAL A 52 -13.18 9.79 -0.99
C VAL A 52 -12.60 10.82 -0.03
N GLU A 53 -12.44 10.42 1.21
CA GLU A 53 -11.78 11.19 2.26
C GLU A 53 -10.68 10.36 2.88
N ARG A 54 -9.54 10.98 3.17
CA ARG A 54 -8.40 10.38 3.86
C ARG A 54 -8.37 10.85 5.29
N ARG A 55 -8.39 9.91 6.22
CA ARG A 55 -8.37 10.18 7.66
C ARG A 55 -7.19 9.47 8.31
N GLN A 56 -6.61 10.09 9.32
CA GLN A 56 -5.46 9.54 10.05
C GLN A 56 -5.94 8.61 11.15
N TYR A 57 -5.46 7.35 11.10
CA TYR A 57 -5.76 6.33 12.09
C TYR A 57 -4.46 5.72 12.61
N GLN A 58 -4.39 5.48 13.91
CA GLN A 58 -3.27 4.78 14.53
C GLN A 58 -3.59 3.29 14.67
N TYR A 59 -2.69 2.44 14.21
CA TYR A 59 -2.79 1.01 14.46
C TYR A 59 -2.49 0.71 15.92
N LEU A 60 -3.39 0.00 16.59
CA LEU A 60 -3.27 -0.36 17.99
C LEU A 60 -2.78 -1.80 18.19
N TYR A 61 -3.55 -2.77 17.72
CA TYR A 61 -3.26 -4.20 17.90
C TYR A 61 -4.05 -5.05 16.90
N LYS A 62 -3.65 -6.33 16.80
CA LYS A 62 -4.37 -7.34 16.03
C LYS A 62 -5.25 -8.18 16.95
N GLU A 63 -6.51 -8.37 16.57
CA GLU A 63 -7.46 -9.25 17.24
C GLU A 63 -8.04 -10.25 16.22
N ALA A 64 -7.70 -11.52 16.35
CA ALA A 64 -7.99 -12.55 15.36
C ALA A 64 -7.48 -12.16 13.96
N GLU A 65 -8.36 -11.96 12.98
CA GLU A 65 -8.02 -11.52 11.63
C GLU A 65 -8.12 -10.01 11.44
N ASP A 66 -8.64 -9.29 12.44
CA ASP A 66 -8.86 -7.85 12.37
C ASP A 66 -7.69 -7.07 12.95
N PHE A 67 -7.34 -5.99 12.27
CA PHE A 67 -6.40 -4.99 12.72
C PHE A 67 -7.18 -3.81 13.29
N ILE A 68 -6.98 -3.50 14.56
CA ILE A 68 -7.73 -2.44 15.25
C ILE A 68 -7.00 -1.12 15.09
N PHE A 69 -7.71 -0.17 14.52
CA PHE A 69 -7.24 1.19 14.27
C PHE A 69 -8.07 2.20 15.03
N MET A 70 -7.42 3.25 15.50
CA MET A 70 -8.04 4.35 16.25
C MET A 70 -7.91 5.66 15.49
N ASN A 71 -9.03 6.32 15.27
CA ASN A 71 -9.06 7.66 14.68
C ASN A 71 -8.30 8.65 15.56
N GLN A 72 -7.45 9.47 14.95
CA GLN A 72 -6.63 10.44 15.67
C GLN A 72 -7.41 11.69 16.13
N GLU A 73 -8.62 11.93 15.61
CA GLU A 73 -9.44 13.09 15.91
C GLU A 73 -10.45 12.80 17.03
N ASP A 74 -11.23 11.73 16.89
CA ASP A 74 -12.33 11.40 17.80
C ASP A 74 -12.08 10.15 18.66
N TYR A 75 -10.94 9.45 18.43
CA TYR A 75 -10.51 8.22 19.15
C TYR A 75 -11.44 7.01 18.95
N GLU A 76 -12.35 7.07 17.98
CA GLU A 76 -13.17 5.91 17.61
C GLU A 76 -12.30 4.79 17.04
N GLN A 77 -12.58 3.55 17.45
CA GLN A 77 -11.85 2.38 16.99
C GLN A 77 -12.65 1.65 15.92
N ILE A 78 -11.95 1.23 14.88
CA ILE A 78 -12.52 0.44 13.78
C ILE A 78 -11.66 -0.80 13.50
N PRO A 79 -12.29 -1.96 13.23
CA PRO A 79 -11.59 -3.14 12.75
C PRO A 79 -11.38 -3.06 11.23
N LEU A 80 -10.19 -3.43 10.75
CA LEU A 80 -9.88 -3.56 9.33
C LEU A 80 -9.31 -4.94 9.05
N LEU A 81 -9.78 -5.58 7.97
CA LEU A 81 -9.16 -6.80 7.46
C LEU A 81 -7.81 -6.49 6.82
N GLY A 82 -6.84 -7.40 6.95
CA GLY A 82 -5.49 -7.23 6.39
C GLY A 82 -5.47 -6.99 4.89
N ASP A 83 -6.41 -7.57 4.14
CA ASP A 83 -6.54 -7.38 2.69
C ASP A 83 -6.83 -5.93 2.27
N LEU A 84 -7.38 -5.12 3.18
CA LEU A 84 -7.63 -3.71 2.96
C LEU A 84 -6.41 -2.83 3.27
N ILE A 85 -5.34 -3.39 3.84
CA ILE A 85 -4.18 -2.64 4.33
C ILE A 85 -3.00 -2.86 3.40
N THR A 86 -2.62 -1.84 2.62
CA THR A 86 -1.44 -1.90 1.77
C THR A 86 -0.17 -1.86 2.61
N GLY A 87 0.67 -2.90 2.46
CA GLY A 87 1.91 -3.04 3.22
C GLY A 87 1.73 -3.61 4.63
N VAL A 88 0.64 -4.34 4.88
CA VAL A 88 0.27 -4.91 6.18
C VAL A 88 1.40 -5.69 6.87
N ASP A 89 2.27 -6.35 6.10
CA ASP A 89 3.41 -7.11 6.62
C ASP A 89 4.45 -6.24 7.35
N PHE A 90 4.45 -4.94 7.08
CA PHE A 90 5.35 -3.96 7.70
C PHE A 90 4.65 -3.07 8.74
N LEU A 91 3.39 -3.36 9.04
CA LEU A 91 2.60 -2.61 10.01
C LEU A 91 3.06 -2.92 11.44
N LYS A 92 3.38 -1.86 12.18
CA LYS A 92 3.80 -1.92 13.58
C LYS A 92 2.82 -1.18 14.48
N GLU A 93 2.59 -1.69 15.68
CA GLU A 93 1.78 -1.00 16.70
C GLU A 93 2.27 0.44 16.91
N GLY A 94 1.32 1.36 16.90
CA GLY A 94 1.59 2.80 16.99
C GLY A 94 1.77 3.51 15.65
N ASP A 95 1.89 2.79 14.54
CA ASP A 95 1.98 3.42 13.21
C ASP A 95 0.70 4.19 12.89
N VAL A 96 0.86 5.40 12.35
CA VAL A 96 -0.25 6.22 11.85
C VAL A 96 -0.39 6.00 10.36
N CYS A 97 -1.55 5.51 9.97
CA CYS A 97 -1.90 5.16 8.60
C CYS A 97 -2.97 6.09 8.04
N GLU A 98 -3.01 6.25 6.74
CA GLU A 98 -4.14 6.89 6.05
C GLU A 98 -5.22 5.86 5.73
N VAL A 99 -6.41 6.03 6.29
CA VAL A 99 -7.59 5.23 5.97
C VAL A 99 -8.47 6.02 5.02
N VAL A 100 -8.82 5.42 3.90
CA VAL A 100 -9.60 6.05 2.83
C VAL A 100 -11.03 5.56 2.88
N PHE A 101 -11.94 6.51 3.00
CA PHE A 101 -13.39 6.29 3.12
C PHE A 101 -14.12 6.71 1.85
N ASP A 102 -15.14 5.95 1.49
CA ASP A 102 -16.23 6.41 0.65
C ASP A 102 -17.16 7.27 1.52
N THR A 103 -17.19 8.58 1.28
CA THR A 103 -17.97 9.51 2.10
C THR A 103 -19.48 9.40 1.90
N SER A 104 -19.93 8.78 0.81
CA SER A 104 -21.35 8.58 0.54
C SER A 104 -21.95 7.45 1.39
N THR A 105 -21.16 6.47 1.75
CA THR A 105 -21.57 5.28 2.52
C THR A 105 -20.86 5.18 3.87
N GLU A 106 -19.90 6.07 4.16
CA GLU A 106 -19.02 6.02 5.35
C GLU A 106 -18.33 4.64 5.51
N THR A 107 -17.99 4.00 4.40
CA THR A 107 -17.30 2.71 4.39
C THR A 107 -15.81 2.88 4.10
N VAL A 108 -14.99 2.07 4.75
CA VAL A 108 -13.56 2.00 4.46
C VAL A 108 -13.34 1.33 3.11
N LEU A 109 -12.56 1.96 2.25
CA LEU A 109 -12.13 1.41 0.98
C LEU A 109 -10.81 0.65 1.10
N TYR A 110 -9.82 1.27 1.73
CA TYR A 110 -8.49 0.71 2.01
C TYR A 110 -7.74 1.58 3.02
N ALA A 111 -6.63 1.06 3.51
CA ALA A 111 -5.68 1.80 4.35
C ALA A 111 -4.26 1.69 3.78
N GLU A 112 -3.48 2.73 3.94
CA GLU A 112 -2.08 2.80 3.50
C GLU A 112 -1.17 3.16 4.66
N LEU A 113 -0.09 2.40 4.81
CA LEU A 113 1.00 2.75 5.70
C LEU A 113 1.75 3.99 5.18
N PRO A 114 2.49 4.70 6.04
CA PRO A 114 3.51 5.62 5.58
C PRO A 114 4.41 4.94 4.55
N VAL A 115 4.77 5.65 3.48
CA VAL A 115 5.59 5.11 2.38
C VAL A 115 6.88 4.47 2.87
N LYS A 116 7.43 4.97 3.96
CA LYS A 116 8.66 4.45 4.58
C LYS A 116 8.41 4.19 6.06
N THR A 117 8.83 3.01 6.51
CA THR A 117 8.84 2.63 7.92
C THR A 117 10.24 2.23 8.37
N VAL A 118 10.51 2.34 9.66
CA VAL A 118 11.77 1.90 10.28
C VAL A 118 11.47 0.70 11.16
N LEU A 119 12.10 -0.43 10.83
CA LEU A 119 11.93 -1.69 11.54
C LEU A 119 13.29 -2.24 11.98
N GLU A 120 13.30 -2.91 13.13
CA GLU A 120 14.47 -3.60 13.64
C GLU A 120 14.60 -4.99 13.02
N VAL A 121 15.82 -5.36 12.62
CA VAL A 121 16.15 -6.69 12.15
C VAL A 121 16.25 -7.63 13.36
N THR A 122 15.33 -8.58 13.46
CA THR A 122 15.31 -9.56 14.55
C THR A 122 16.16 -10.78 14.28
N TYR A 123 16.35 -11.12 13.00
CA TYR A 123 17.21 -12.21 12.56
C TYR A 123 17.76 -11.97 11.17
N THR A 124 19.05 -12.27 10.99
CA THR A 124 19.70 -12.43 9.68
C THR A 124 20.95 -13.27 9.84
N GLU A 125 21.31 -14.02 8.81
CA GLU A 125 22.57 -14.74 8.81
C GLU A 125 23.75 -13.78 8.68
N PRO A 126 24.93 -14.13 9.24
CA PRO A 126 26.16 -13.37 9.01
C PRO A 126 26.47 -13.32 7.51
N GLY A 127 26.88 -12.15 7.01
CA GLY A 127 27.37 -12.03 5.64
C GLY A 127 28.65 -12.85 5.46
N GLU A 128 28.74 -13.68 4.41
CA GLU A 128 29.95 -14.44 4.14
C GLU A 128 31.14 -13.51 3.86
N LYS A 129 32.23 -13.70 4.63
CA LYS A 129 33.49 -13.00 4.40
C LYS A 129 34.10 -13.53 3.10
N GLY A 130 34.30 -12.66 2.11
CA GLY A 130 34.91 -12.98 0.83
C GLY A 130 33.96 -12.95 -0.35
N ASN A 131 32.67 -12.70 -0.17
CA ASN A 131 31.78 -12.43 -1.29
C ASN A 131 32.04 -11.01 -1.81
N THR A 132 32.79 -10.90 -2.91
CA THR A 132 33.14 -9.61 -3.55
C THR A 132 32.09 -9.15 -4.57
N ALA A 133 30.95 -9.85 -4.69
CA ALA A 133 29.89 -9.44 -5.58
C ALA A 133 29.31 -8.09 -5.11
N THR A 134 29.45 -7.08 -5.94
CA THR A 134 28.76 -5.80 -5.79
C THR A 134 27.26 -6.06 -5.82
N ASN A 135 26.53 -5.58 -4.81
CA ASN A 135 25.08 -5.77 -4.62
C ASN A 135 24.63 -7.16 -4.14
N ALA A 136 25.50 -7.94 -3.49
CA ALA A 136 25.06 -9.17 -2.83
C ALA A 136 24.08 -8.84 -1.69
N MET A 137 22.96 -9.57 -1.70
CA MET A 137 21.85 -9.39 -0.74
C MET A 137 21.63 -10.71 0.01
N LYS A 138 21.16 -10.60 1.24
CA LYS A 138 20.72 -11.72 2.08
C LYS A 138 19.34 -11.47 2.64
N ASP A 139 18.71 -12.51 3.16
CA ASP A 139 17.40 -12.40 3.81
C ASP A 139 17.56 -11.94 5.26
N ALA A 140 16.64 -11.09 5.69
CA ALA A 140 16.52 -10.64 7.07
C ALA A 140 15.05 -10.68 7.49
N THR A 141 14.80 -11.10 8.73
CA THR A 141 13.49 -11.01 9.35
C THR A 141 13.45 -9.76 10.22
N VAL A 142 12.39 -8.97 10.08
CA VAL A 142 12.18 -7.75 10.86
C VAL A 142 11.16 -7.98 11.99
N GLU A 143 11.06 -7.01 12.91
CA GLU A 143 10.24 -7.10 14.13
C GLU A 143 8.76 -7.43 13.89
N THR A 144 8.22 -7.12 12.71
CA THR A 144 6.84 -7.49 12.30
C THR A 144 6.70 -8.93 11.82
N GLY A 145 7.81 -9.67 11.70
CA GLY A 145 7.86 -11.03 11.17
C GLY A 145 8.01 -11.11 9.65
N ALA A 146 8.03 -9.97 8.96
CA ALA A 146 8.23 -9.92 7.52
C ALA A 146 9.69 -10.25 7.13
N SER A 147 9.87 -10.83 5.94
CA SER A 147 11.19 -11.06 5.35
C SER A 147 11.53 -9.97 4.35
N VAL A 148 12.75 -9.43 4.45
CA VAL A 148 13.25 -8.36 3.58
C VAL A 148 14.64 -8.71 3.08
N ARG A 149 14.92 -8.43 1.80
CA ARG A 149 16.26 -8.55 1.22
C ARG A 149 17.10 -7.34 1.62
N VAL A 150 18.24 -7.58 2.27
CA VAL A 150 19.14 -6.56 2.79
C VAL A 150 20.58 -6.77 2.32
N PRO A 151 21.42 -5.71 2.25
CA PRO A 151 22.84 -5.83 2.00
C PRO A 151 23.54 -6.72 3.03
N LEU A 152 24.66 -7.35 2.65
CA LEU A 152 25.41 -8.28 3.51
C LEU A 152 25.90 -7.67 4.82
N PHE A 153 26.10 -6.33 4.88
CA PHE A 153 26.59 -5.64 6.07
C PHE A 153 25.54 -5.42 7.17
N ILE A 154 24.27 -5.71 6.88
CA ILE A 154 23.21 -5.60 7.88
C ILE A 154 23.31 -6.76 8.87
N ASN A 155 23.17 -6.45 10.15
CA ASN A 155 23.22 -7.40 11.25
C ASN A 155 21.91 -7.44 12.03
N THR A 156 21.72 -8.50 12.79
CA THR A 156 20.65 -8.58 13.79
C THR A 156 20.79 -7.43 14.79
N GLY A 157 19.67 -6.76 15.08
CA GLY A 157 19.63 -5.55 15.93
C GLY A 157 19.77 -4.24 15.17
N ASP A 158 20.17 -4.27 13.89
CA ASP A 158 20.18 -3.06 13.06
C ASP A 158 18.75 -2.57 12.77
N LYS A 159 18.58 -1.25 12.75
CA LYS A 159 17.35 -0.62 12.29
C LYS A 159 17.48 -0.28 10.82
N ILE A 160 16.49 -0.70 10.05
CA ILE A 160 16.47 -0.49 8.60
C ILE A 160 15.22 0.27 8.19
N ARG A 161 15.35 1.09 7.17
CA ARG A 161 14.22 1.75 6.52
C ARG A 161 13.79 0.95 5.31
N ILE A 162 12.48 0.73 5.21
CA ILE A 162 11.84 -0.09 4.18
C ILE A 162 10.81 0.78 3.46
N ASP A 163 10.71 0.65 2.14
CA ASP A 163 9.57 1.16 1.37
C ASP A 163 8.41 0.19 1.53
N THR A 164 7.32 0.62 2.16
CA THR A 164 6.18 -0.24 2.49
C THR A 164 5.36 -0.68 1.29
N ARG A 165 5.51 -0.01 0.14
CA ARG A 165 4.80 -0.33 -1.11
C ARG A 165 5.48 -1.45 -1.88
N THR A 166 6.82 -1.51 -1.83
CA THR A 166 7.63 -2.50 -2.57
C THR A 166 8.19 -3.59 -1.66
N GLY A 167 8.27 -3.35 -0.34
CA GLY A 167 8.93 -4.22 0.62
C GLY A 167 10.46 -4.17 0.54
N GLU A 168 11.02 -3.17 -0.13
CA GLU A 168 12.45 -3.08 -0.37
C GLU A 168 13.18 -2.29 0.71
N TYR A 169 14.36 -2.79 1.06
CA TYR A 169 15.32 -2.06 1.90
C TYR A 169 15.74 -0.76 1.22
N THR A 170 15.75 0.33 1.98
CA THR A 170 16.20 1.64 1.50
C THR A 170 17.55 2.02 2.11
N GLU A 171 17.66 1.96 3.42
CA GLU A 171 18.89 2.34 4.14
C GLU A 171 18.92 1.80 5.56
N ARG A 172 20.12 1.74 6.14
CA ARG A 172 20.29 1.50 7.57
C ARG A 172 20.16 2.81 8.33
N VAL A 173 19.36 2.79 9.38
CA VAL A 173 19.17 3.93 10.29
C VAL A 173 20.13 3.78 11.46
N LYS A 174 20.84 4.86 11.81
CA LYS A 174 21.76 4.90 12.94
C LYS A 174 21.02 5.18 14.25
#